data_aa580552991b326f7ad4d1cef3b7ff27
#
_entry.id   aa580552991b326f7ad4d1cef3b7ff27
#
_cell.length_a   1.000
_cell.length_b   1.000
_cell.length_c   1.000
_cell.angle_alpha   90.00
_cell.angle_beta   90.00
_cell.angle_gamma   90.00
#
_symmetry.space_group_name_H-M   'P 1'
#
loop_
_entity.id
_entity.type
_entity.pdbx_description
1 polymer ?
#
loop_
_entity_poly.entity_id
_entity_poly.type
_entity_poly.pdbx_seq_one_letter_code
_entity_poly.pdbx_strand_id
1 'polypeptide(L)'
;EDLKQRNLTPNDVVIGIAASGRTPYTIGAVRYARSIGCFTACITCVLDSAITAEVDAAIVPIVGPEAITGSTRMKAGTAQKMVLNLISTLSMIRLGYVKGNRMTNVRSSNIKLKERSLRILMAETGLDERSAVRLLEQGSGDLRVALVMFITGKDGSAAADAFERANYVVADAVVLLEK
;
A
#
# COMPACT_ATOMS: atom_id res chain seq x y z
N GLU A 1 -24.67 10.41 4.03
CA GLU A 1 -24.57 11.52 3.08
C GLU A 1 -23.15 11.65 2.52
N ASP A 2 -22.09 11.72 3.34
CA ASP A 2 -20.69 11.95 2.90
C ASP A 2 -20.18 10.90 1.91
N LEU A 3 -20.48 9.62 2.12
CA LEU A 3 -20.09 8.56 1.19
C LEU A 3 -20.85 8.58 -0.13
N LYS A 4 -22.08 9.09 -0.15
CA LYS A 4 -22.85 9.25 -1.41
C LYS A 4 -22.15 10.19 -2.38
N GLN A 5 -21.47 11.22 -1.85
CA GLN A 5 -20.73 12.19 -2.65
C GLN A 5 -19.40 11.62 -3.21
N ARG A 6 -18.97 10.44 -2.76
CA ARG A 6 -17.69 9.82 -3.17
C ARG A 6 -17.81 8.88 -4.38
N ASN A 7 -19.02 8.69 -4.93
CA ASN A 7 -19.27 7.85 -6.09
C ASN A 7 -18.72 6.41 -5.90
N LEU A 8 -18.98 5.82 -4.74
CA LEU A 8 -18.54 4.44 -4.43
C LEU A 8 -19.05 3.44 -5.46
N THR A 9 -18.22 2.46 -5.76
CA THR A 9 -18.51 1.34 -6.65
C THR A 9 -18.24 0.01 -5.94
N PRO A 10 -18.73 -1.13 -6.44
CA PRO A 10 -18.39 -2.44 -5.87
C PRO A 10 -16.89 -2.79 -5.86
N ASN A 11 -16.06 -2.04 -6.59
CA ASN A 11 -14.60 -2.21 -6.59
C ASN A 11 -13.90 -1.49 -5.43
N ASP A 12 -14.64 -0.73 -4.63
CA ASP A 12 -14.10 0.01 -3.50
C ASP A 12 -14.13 -0.80 -2.21
N VAL A 13 -13.23 -0.48 -1.30
CA VAL A 13 -13.17 -1.02 0.05
C VAL A 13 -13.44 0.09 1.05
N VAL A 14 -14.37 -0.14 1.98
CA VAL A 14 -14.68 0.83 3.03
C VAL A 14 -14.34 0.24 4.41
N ILE A 15 -13.44 0.91 5.13
CA ILE A 15 -13.01 0.49 6.47
C ILE A 15 -13.54 1.48 7.51
N GLY A 16 -14.47 1.01 8.34
CA GLY A 16 -15.01 1.76 9.47
C GLY A 16 -14.06 1.72 10.67
N ILE A 17 -13.63 2.88 11.18
CA ILE A 17 -12.71 2.97 12.31
C ILE A 17 -13.44 3.57 13.50
N ALA A 18 -13.64 2.77 14.55
CA ALA A 18 -14.29 3.21 15.79
C ALA A 18 -13.78 2.38 16.97
N ALA A 19 -13.03 2.97 17.88
CA ALA A 19 -12.44 2.24 19.02
C ALA A 19 -13.48 1.48 19.84
N SER A 20 -14.65 2.08 20.10
CA SER A 20 -15.76 1.44 20.81
C SER A 20 -16.64 0.53 19.93
N GLY A 21 -16.50 0.63 18.61
CA GLY A 21 -17.35 -0.08 17.66
C GLY A 21 -18.83 0.31 17.68
N ARG A 22 -19.21 1.43 18.31
CA ARG A 22 -20.60 1.84 18.50
C ARG A 22 -20.96 3.20 17.89
N THR A 23 -20.03 3.85 17.19
CA THR A 23 -20.23 5.16 16.59
C THR A 23 -21.28 5.10 15.47
N PRO A 24 -22.45 5.74 15.60
CA PRO A 24 -23.54 5.63 14.62
C PRO A 24 -23.12 6.09 13.20
N TYR A 25 -22.33 7.14 13.11
CA TYR A 25 -21.78 7.64 11.85
C TYR A 25 -20.99 6.56 11.10
N THR A 26 -20.06 5.88 11.81
CA THR A 26 -19.22 4.83 11.22
C THR A 26 -20.03 3.60 10.83
N ILE A 27 -20.99 3.19 11.69
CA ILE A 27 -21.91 2.07 11.41
C ILE A 27 -22.75 2.38 10.17
N GLY A 28 -23.32 3.58 10.09
CA GLY A 28 -24.11 4.00 8.94
C GLY A 28 -23.29 4.04 7.64
N ALA A 29 -22.01 4.42 7.73
CA ALA A 29 -21.10 4.44 6.59
C ALA A 29 -20.82 3.03 6.03
N VAL A 30 -20.50 2.06 6.89
CA VAL A 30 -20.21 0.68 6.43
C VAL A 30 -21.47 -0.02 5.92
N ARG A 31 -22.64 0.20 6.54
CA ARG A 31 -23.92 -0.31 6.04
C ARG A 31 -24.23 0.21 4.63
N TYR A 32 -24.06 1.51 4.43
CA TYR A 32 -24.27 2.12 3.11
C TYR A 32 -23.31 1.55 2.07
N ALA A 33 -22.01 1.44 2.39
CA ALA A 33 -21.03 0.86 1.48
C ALA A 33 -21.38 -0.60 1.12
N ARG A 34 -21.78 -1.40 2.10
CA ARG A 34 -22.23 -2.78 1.90
C ARG A 34 -23.46 -2.87 0.99
N SER A 35 -24.40 -1.93 1.13
CA SER A 35 -25.60 -1.89 0.27
C SER A 35 -25.31 -1.58 -1.20
N ILE A 36 -24.14 -0.99 -1.49
CA ILE A 36 -23.64 -0.74 -2.86
C ILE A 36 -22.86 -1.95 -3.40
N GLY A 37 -22.47 -2.90 -2.54
CA GLY A 37 -21.66 -4.05 -2.91
C GLY A 37 -20.16 -3.87 -2.69
N CYS A 38 -19.73 -2.81 -1.98
CA CYS A 38 -18.34 -2.65 -1.58
C CYS A 38 -17.94 -3.74 -0.56
N PHE A 39 -16.69 -4.18 -0.60
CA PHE A 39 -16.12 -4.93 0.53
C PHE A 39 -16.00 -4.02 1.74
N THR A 40 -16.48 -4.48 2.88
CA THR A 40 -16.51 -3.68 4.11
C THR A 40 -15.68 -4.30 5.22
N ALA A 41 -14.94 -3.47 5.94
CA ALA A 41 -14.19 -3.89 7.12
C ALA A 41 -14.36 -2.91 8.27
N CYS A 42 -13.98 -3.33 9.47
CA CYS A 42 -13.88 -2.40 10.60
C CYS A 42 -12.59 -2.60 11.41
N ILE A 43 -12.17 -1.53 12.07
CA ILE A 43 -11.10 -1.55 13.09
C ILE A 43 -11.72 -1.04 14.40
N THR A 44 -11.86 -1.93 15.38
CA THR A 44 -12.42 -1.62 16.69
C THR A 44 -11.58 -2.27 17.79
N CYS A 45 -11.67 -1.79 19.03
CA CYS A 45 -10.94 -2.38 20.16
C CYS A 45 -11.86 -3.14 21.12
N VAL A 46 -13.08 -3.44 20.68
CA VAL A 46 -14.11 -4.17 21.47
C VAL A 46 -14.61 -5.35 20.66
N LEU A 47 -14.52 -6.55 21.23
CA LEU A 47 -15.10 -7.75 20.66
C LEU A 47 -16.63 -7.63 20.59
N ASP A 48 -17.20 -8.26 19.59
CA ASP A 48 -18.65 -8.35 19.39
C ASP A 48 -19.38 -7.00 19.49
N SER A 49 -18.72 -5.95 19.05
CA SER A 49 -19.29 -4.61 19.04
C SER A 49 -20.31 -4.44 17.89
N ALA A 50 -21.16 -3.43 17.98
CA ALA A 50 -22.22 -3.22 16.98
C ALA A 50 -21.71 -3.13 15.53
N ILE A 51 -20.51 -2.59 15.30
CA ILE A 51 -19.94 -2.48 13.95
C ILE A 51 -19.45 -3.82 13.41
N THR A 52 -19.02 -4.77 14.26
CA THR A 52 -18.48 -6.05 13.80
C THR A 52 -19.53 -6.92 13.10
N ALA A 53 -20.79 -6.78 13.45
CA ALA A 53 -21.91 -7.47 12.81
C ALA A 53 -22.29 -6.89 11.43
N GLU A 54 -21.78 -5.70 11.07
CA GLU A 54 -22.19 -4.94 9.90
C GLU A 54 -21.19 -5.00 8.75
N VAL A 55 -20.08 -5.72 8.92
CA VAL A 55 -18.96 -5.74 7.97
C VAL A 55 -18.58 -7.16 7.55
N ASP A 56 -17.89 -7.29 6.43
CA ASP A 56 -17.38 -8.56 5.92
C ASP A 56 -16.14 -9.03 6.67
N ALA A 57 -15.33 -8.08 7.19
CA ALA A 57 -14.12 -8.38 7.97
C ALA A 57 -13.97 -7.44 9.18
N ALA A 58 -13.67 -8.01 10.35
CA ALA A 58 -13.41 -7.24 11.56
C ALA A 58 -11.97 -7.43 12.06
N ILE A 59 -11.25 -6.33 12.29
CA ILE A 59 -9.92 -6.31 12.90
C ILE A 59 -10.08 -5.73 14.30
N VAL A 60 -9.84 -6.57 15.30
CA VAL A 60 -10.16 -6.22 16.69
C VAL A 60 -8.94 -6.35 17.61
N PRO A 61 -8.02 -5.36 17.60
CA PRO A 61 -6.91 -5.32 18.55
C PRO A 61 -7.44 -5.04 19.97
N ILE A 62 -7.30 -6.01 20.86
CA ILE A 62 -7.72 -5.87 22.27
C ILE A 62 -6.59 -5.21 23.04
N VAL A 63 -6.81 -3.99 23.51
CA VAL A 63 -5.78 -3.13 24.16
C VAL A 63 -5.96 -2.97 25.66
N GLY A 64 -7.05 -3.52 26.23
CA GLY A 64 -7.41 -3.33 27.64
C GLY A 64 -7.83 -1.88 27.97
N PRO A 65 -8.01 -1.57 29.26
CA PRO A 65 -8.52 -0.27 29.68
C PRO A 65 -7.50 0.85 29.40
N GLU A 66 -8.02 2.02 29.03
CA GLU A 66 -7.20 3.24 28.87
C GLU A 66 -6.74 3.80 30.23
N ALA A 67 -5.65 4.56 30.21
CA ALA A 67 -5.18 5.27 31.40
C ALA A 67 -6.21 6.30 31.91
N ILE A 68 -6.93 6.92 30.99
CA ILE A 68 -8.06 7.81 31.31
C ILE A 68 -9.34 7.15 30.78
N THR A 69 -10.23 6.76 31.69
CA THR A 69 -11.46 6.10 31.33
C THR A 69 -12.29 6.92 30.35
N GLY A 70 -12.73 6.25 29.25
CA GLY A 70 -13.52 6.86 28.18
C GLY A 70 -12.71 7.60 27.13
N SER A 71 -11.39 7.83 27.32
CA SER A 71 -10.53 8.47 26.33
C SER A 71 -9.72 7.44 25.53
N THR A 72 -10.16 7.12 24.31
CA THR A 72 -9.58 6.05 23.47
C THR A 72 -8.41 6.50 22.59
N ARG A 73 -7.66 7.51 23.02
CA ARG A 73 -6.60 8.12 22.23
C ARG A 73 -5.21 7.50 22.41
N MET A 74 -4.94 6.82 23.52
CA MET A 74 -3.63 6.26 23.84
C MET A 74 -3.51 4.84 23.28
N LYS A 75 -4.03 3.84 23.99
CA LYS A 75 -3.89 2.43 23.60
C LYS A 75 -4.67 2.13 22.33
N ALA A 76 -5.96 2.45 22.29
CA ALA A 76 -6.81 2.19 21.13
C ALA A 76 -6.35 2.97 19.90
N GLY A 77 -6.09 4.28 20.02
CA GLY A 77 -5.59 5.09 18.92
C GLY A 77 -4.25 4.61 18.36
N THR A 78 -3.32 4.18 19.24
CA THR A 78 -2.03 3.61 18.81
C THR A 78 -2.23 2.29 18.07
N ALA A 79 -3.07 1.39 18.59
CA ALA A 79 -3.35 0.11 17.94
C ALA A 79 -4.01 0.33 16.56
N GLN A 80 -4.99 1.21 16.47
CA GLN A 80 -5.63 1.56 15.19
C GLN A 80 -4.63 2.13 14.18
N LYS A 81 -3.74 3.03 14.60
CA LYS A 81 -2.67 3.53 13.74
C LYS A 81 -1.77 2.40 13.24
N MET A 82 -1.37 1.47 14.11
CA MET A 82 -0.53 0.33 13.72
C MET A 82 -1.25 -0.57 12.71
N VAL A 83 -2.51 -0.86 12.91
CA VAL A 83 -3.34 -1.65 11.96
C VAL A 83 -3.40 -0.94 10.59
N LEU A 84 -3.65 0.36 10.56
CA LEU A 84 -3.68 1.14 9.32
C LEU A 84 -2.33 1.11 8.59
N ASN A 85 -1.23 1.22 9.33
CA ASN A 85 0.12 1.11 8.77
C ASN A 85 0.41 -0.29 8.22
N LEU A 86 -0.07 -1.35 8.90
CA LEU A 86 0.03 -2.72 8.40
C LEU A 86 -0.77 -2.91 7.11
N ILE A 87 -2.02 -2.46 7.07
CA ILE A 87 -2.87 -2.56 5.88
C ILE A 87 -2.19 -1.86 4.70
N SER A 88 -1.79 -0.60 4.87
CA SER A 88 -1.15 0.17 3.79
C SER A 88 0.17 -0.45 3.35
N THR A 89 1.03 -0.86 4.28
CA THR A 89 2.33 -1.47 3.97
C THR A 89 2.16 -2.80 3.24
N LEU A 90 1.29 -3.69 3.73
CA LEU A 90 1.03 -4.98 3.08
C LEU A 90 0.37 -4.82 1.72
N SER A 91 -0.50 -3.83 1.54
CA SER A 91 -1.07 -3.50 0.23
C SER A 91 0.02 -3.10 -0.77
N MET A 92 0.95 -2.22 -0.37
CA MET A 92 2.07 -1.82 -1.24
C MET A 92 3.03 -2.96 -1.55
N ILE A 93 3.27 -3.87 -0.58
CA ILE A 93 4.05 -5.10 -0.83
C ILE A 93 3.34 -5.99 -1.84
N ARG A 94 2.02 -6.22 -1.68
CA ARG A 94 1.20 -7.02 -2.61
C ARG A 94 1.13 -6.44 -4.01
N LEU A 95 1.16 -5.11 -4.13
CA LEU A 95 1.23 -4.40 -5.41
C LEU A 95 2.64 -4.43 -6.05
N GLY A 96 3.62 -5.14 -5.47
CA GLY A 96 4.96 -5.26 -6.03
C GLY A 96 5.83 -4.00 -5.88
N TYR A 97 5.47 -3.06 -4.99
CA TYR A 97 6.22 -1.82 -4.79
C TYR A 97 7.43 -1.97 -3.86
N VAL A 98 7.64 -3.20 -3.36
CA VAL A 98 8.74 -3.52 -2.45
C VAL A 98 9.49 -4.74 -2.97
N LYS A 99 10.83 -4.69 -2.99
CA LYS A 99 11.72 -5.82 -3.26
C LYS A 99 12.60 -6.03 -2.02
N GLY A 100 12.54 -7.21 -1.41
CA GLY A 100 13.17 -7.46 -0.12
C GLY A 100 12.63 -6.48 0.95
N ASN A 101 13.51 -5.68 1.54
CA ASN A 101 13.15 -4.63 2.50
C ASN A 101 13.22 -3.21 1.92
N ARG A 102 13.30 -3.08 0.59
CA ARG A 102 13.47 -1.80 -0.10
C ARG A 102 12.25 -1.43 -0.90
N MET A 103 11.78 -0.21 -0.71
CA MET A 103 10.73 0.38 -1.54
C MET A 103 11.30 0.75 -2.91
N THR A 104 10.91 0.03 -3.96
CA THR A 104 11.36 0.26 -5.33
C THR A 104 10.50 1.26 -6.09
N ASN A 105 9.25 1.47 -5.68
CA ASN A 105 8.34 2.45 -6.29
C ASN A 105 8.67 3.88 -5.80
N VAL A 106 9.84 4.37 -6.17
CA VAL A 106 10.32 5.73 -5.84
C VAL A 106 10.27 6.58 -7.09
N ARG A 107 9.45 7.64 -7.07
CA ARG A 107 9.49 8.68 -8.10
C ARG A 107 10.60 9.67 -7.77
N SER A 108 11.59 9.79 -8.66
CA SER A 108 12.77 10.63 -8.47
C SER A 108 12.46 12.13 -8.69
N SER A 109 11.51 12.68 -7.96
CA SER A 109 11.01 14.05 -8.10
C SER A 109 11.91 15.14 -7.50
N ASN A 110 12.91 14.76 -6.70
CA ASN A 110 13.88 15.68 -6.12
C ASN A 110 15.26 15.01 -5.96
N ILE A 111 16.29 15.80 -5.63
CA ILE A 111 17.68 15.34 -5.52
C ILE A 111 17.81 14.19 -4.51
N LYS A 112 17.20 14.30 -3.34
CA LYS A 112 17.23 13.26 -2.30
C LYS A 112 16.63 11.92 -2.80
N LEU A 113 15.57 11.96 -3.57
CA LEU A 113 14.94 10.77 -4.13
C LEU A 113 15.75 10.17 -5.29
N LYS A 114 16.44 10.99 -6.08
CA LYS A 114 17.40 10.52 -7.10
C LYS A 114 18.57 9.76 -6.47
N GLU A 115 19.19 10.32 -5.42
CA GLU A 115 20.25 9.67 -4.66
C GLU A 115 19.78 8.37 -4.01
N ARG A 116 18.52 8.34 -3.51
CA ARG A 116 17.92 7.13 -2.95
C ARG A 116 17.73 6.05 -4.01
N SER A 117 17.21 6.42 -5.19
CA SER A 117 17.05 5.49 -6.31
C SER A 117 18.38 4.90 -6.74
N LEU A 118 19.42 5.72 -6.84
CA LEU A 118 20.76 5.27 -7.17
C LEU A 118 21.31 4.27 -6.14
N ARG A 119 21.21 4.59 -4.85
CA ARG A 119 21.65 3.68 -3.77
C ARG A 119 20.88 2.34 -3.77
N ILE A 120 19.58 2.36 -4.05
CA ILE A 120 18.79 1.13 -4.16
C ILE A 120 19.25 0.34 -5.37
N LEU A 121 19.45 0.98 -6.53
CA LEU A 121 19.91 0.31 -7.74
C LEU A 121 21.27 -0.37 -7.53
N MET A 122 22.26 0.34 -7.00
CA MET A 122 23.56 -0.23 -6.65
C MET A 122 23.45 -1.43 -5.72
N ALA A 123 22.63 -1.33 -4.68
CA ALA A 123 22.45 -2.40 -3.71
C ALA A 123 21.73 -3.65 -4.28
N GLU A 124 20.84 -3.47 -5.26
CA GLU A 124 20.12 -4.58 -5.90
C GLU A 124 20.90 -5.22 -7.05
N THR A 125 21.81 -4.47 -7.68
CA THR A 125 22.54 -4.93 -8.89
C THR A 125 24.00 -5.25 -8.63
N GLY A 126 24.59 -4.74 -7.54
CA GLY A 126 26.03 -4.82 -7.28
C GLY A 126 26.88 -3.91 -8.18
N LEU A 127 26.27 -3.06 -9.00
CA LEU A 127 26.98 -2.13 -9.89
C LEU A 127 27.69 -1.02 -9.09
N ASP A 128 28.80 -0.53 -9.63
CA ASP A 128 29.42 0.70 -9.18
C ASP A 128 28.52 1.92 -9.51
N GLU A 129 28.82 3.05 -8.87
CA GLU A 129 28.02 4.28 -9.01
C GLU A 129 27.92 4.74 -10.48
N ARG A 130 29.03 4.74 -11.22
CA ARG A 130 29.09 5.20 -12.62
C ARG A 130 28.22 4.33 -13.54
N SER A 131 28.23 3.03 -13.34
CA SER A 131 27.41 2.07 -14.10
C SER A 131 25.95 2.16 -13.72
N ALA A 132 25.64 2.33 -12.43
CA ALA A 132 24.27 2.49 -11.95
C ALA A 132 23.64 3.81 -12.43
N VAL A 133 24.39 4.92 -12.47
CA VAL A 133 23.93 6.20 -13.03
C VAL A 133 23.55 6.02 -14.50
N ARG A 134 24.44 5.42 -15.30
CA ARG A 134 24.15 5.17 -16.73
C ARG A 134 22.91 4.31 -16.94
N LEU A 135 22.76 3.25 -16.16
CA LEU A 135 21.61 2.37 -16.24
C LEU A 135 20.30 3.10 -15.85
N LEU A 136 20.36 3.96 -14.85
CA LEU A 136 19.22 4.77 -14.44
C LEU A 136 18.82 5.78 -15.53
N GLU A 137 19.80 6.42 -16.18
CA GLU A 137 19.60 7.33 -17.32
C GLU A 137 18.96 6.60 -18.50
N GLN A 138 19.44 5.41 -18.86
CA GLN A 138 18.86 4.56 -19.89
C GLN A 138 17.42 4.14 -19.58
N GLY A 139 17.08 3.95 -18.29
CA GLY A 139 15.73 3.72 -17.80
C GLY A 139 14.90 5.00 -17.61
N SER A 140 15.30 6.13 -18.23
CA SER A 140 14.62 7.43 -18.14
C SER A 140 14.46 7.93 -16.68
N GLY A 141 15.38 7.57 -15.80
CA GLY A 141 15.37 7.93 -14.39
C GLY A 141 14.41 7.10 -13.52
N ASP A 142 13.72 6.12 -14.09
CA ASP A 142 12.87 5.21 -13.33
C ASP A 142 13.66 3.99 -12.82
N LEU A 143 13.82 3.91 -11.49
CA LEU A 143 14.50 2.80 -10.82
C LEU A 143 13.96 1.44 -11.23
N ARG A 144 12.65 1.32 -11.42
CA ARG A 144 11.97 0.05 -11.69
C ARG A 144 12.26 -0.43 -13.10
N VAL A 145 12.24 0.49 -14.07
CA VAL A 145 12.64 0.21 -15.46
C VAL A 145 14.10 -0.20 -15.50
N ALA A 146 14.98 0.54 -14.80
CA ALA A 146 16.40 0.20 -14.71
C ALA A 146 16.64 -1.20 -14.10
N LEU A 147 15.86 -1.60 -13.09
CA LEU A 147 15.92 -2.95 -12.52
C LEU A 147 15.47 -4.03 -13.53
N VAL A 148 14.39 -3.78 -14.28
CA VAL A 148 13.95 -4.70 -15.35
C VAL A 148 15.04 -4.85 -16.43
N MET A 149 15.62 -3.73 -16.88
CA MET A 149 16.74 -3.74 -17.83
C MET A 149 17.91 -4.56 -17.34
N PHE A 150 18.32 -4.35 -16.08
CA PHE A 150 19.44 -5.07 -15.49
C PHE A 150 19.24 -6.58 -15.44
N ILE A 151 18.03 -6.99 -15.00
CA ILE A 151 17.71 -8.41 -14.82
C ILE A 151 17.57 -9.12 -16.17
N THR A 152 16.93 -8.47 -17.16
CA THR A 152 16.59 -9.10 -18.45
C THR A 152 17.60 -8.86 -19.57
N GLY A 153 18.52 -7.90 -19.38
CA GLY A 153 19.45 -7.44 -20.43
C GLY A 153 18.77 -6.70 -21.59
N LYS A 154 17.48 -6.38 -21.48
CA LYS A 154 16.74 -5.66 -22.52
C LYS A 154 16.98 -4.16 -22.43
N ASP A 155 16.74 -3.44 -23.54
CA ASP A 155 16.82 -1.99 -23.58
C ASP A 155 15.71 -1.30 -22.79
N GLY A 156 15.85 0.03 -22.60
CA GLY A 156 14.91 0.82 -21.80
C GLY A 156 13.48 0.85 -22.38
N SER A 157 13.34 0.81 -23.72
CA SER A 157 12.02 0.82 -24.35
C SER A 157 11.28 -0.49 -24.12
N ALA A 158 11.94 -1.63 -24.36
CA ALA A 158 11.36 -2.94 -24.12
C ALA A 158 11.05 -3.16 -22.62
N ALA A 159 11.93 -2.70 -21.73
CA ALA A 159 11.72 -2.81 -20.30
C ALA A 159 10.55 -1.94 -19.81
N ALA A 160 10.39 -0.73 -20.35
CA ALA A 160 9.28 0.17 -19.99
C ALA A 160 7.94 -0.37 -20.48
N ASP A 161 7.86 -0.87 -21.71
CA ASP A 161 6.65 -1.50 -22.27
C ASP A 161 6.23 -2.72 -21.45
N ALA A 162 7.16 -3.62 -21.16
CA ALA A 162 6.87 -4.80 -20.33
C ALA A 162 6.43 -4.41 -18.92
N PHE A 163 7.05 -3.39 -18.33
CA PHE A 163 6.71 -2.89 -17.00
C PHE A 163 5.29 -2.30 -16.95
N GLU A 164 4.87 -1.57 -17.96
CA GLU A 164 3.50 -1.08 -18.09
C GLU A 164 2.50 -2.23 -18.25
N ARG A 165 2.77 -3.19 -19.12
CA ARG A 165 1.93 -4.38 -19.32
C ARG A 165 1.84 -5.28 -18.08
N ALA A 166 2.85 -5.25 -17.24
CA ALA A 166 2.92 -5.93 -15.95
C ALA A 166 2.23 -5.15 -14.80
N ASN A 167 1.38 -4.17 -15.10
CA ASN A 167 0.75 -3.31 -14.11
C ASN A 167 1.76 -2.70 -13.11
N TYR A 168 2.93 -2.31 -13.60
CA TYR A 168 3.99 -1.68 -12.84
C TYR A 168 4.60 -2.56 -11.74
N VAL A 169 4.60 -3.89 -11.91
CA VAL A 169 5.26 -4.86 -11.03
C VAL A 169 6.54 -5.37 -11.69
N VAL A 170 7.70 -5.11 -11.08
CA VAL A 170 9.01 -5.46 -11.65
C VAL A 170 9.15 -6.96 -11.89
N ALA A 171 8.74 -7.81 -10.95
CA ALA A 171 8.83 -9.26 -11.09
C ALA A 171 8.04 -9.77 -12.30
N ASP A 172 6.82 -9.27 -12.49
CA ASP A 172 5.94 -9.67 -13.58
C ASP A 172 6.48 -9.17 -14.94
N ALA A 173 7.06 -7.97 -14.96
CA ALA A 173 7.71 -7.43 -16.16
C ALA A 173 8.91 -8.28 -16.60
N VAL A 174 9.71 -8.76 -15.66
CA VAL A 174 10.82 -9.68 -15.94
C VAL A 174 10.29 -10.97 -16.55
N VAL A 175 9.26 -11.59 -15.97
CA VAL A 175 8.64 -12.82 -16.50
C VAL A 175 8.09 -12.63 -17.93
N LEU A 176 7.56 -11.44 -18.24
CA LEU A 176 7.08 -11.12 -19.59
C LEU A 176 8.21 -11.06 -20.65
N LEU A 177 9.43 -10.67 -20.24
CA LEU A 177 10.56 -10.52 -21.13
C LEU A 177 11.46 -11.76 -21.26
N GLU A 178 11.32 -12.71 -20.34
CA GLU A 178 12.06 -13.99 -20.35
C GLU A 178 11.34 -15.09 -21.13
N LYS A 179 10.10 -14.85 -21.56
CA LYS A 179 9.30 -15.72 -22.42
C LYS A 179 9.56 -15.39 -23.89
#